data_a39a9fa9beb5d9e8287e46bbf518c999
#
_entry.id   a39a9fa9beb5d9e8287e46bbf518c999
#
_cell.length_a   1.000
_cell.length_b   1.000
_cell.length_c   1.000
_cell.angle_alpha   90.00
_cell.angle_beta   90.00
_cell.angle_gamma   90.00
#
_symmetry.space_group_name_H-M   'P 1'
#
loop_
_entity.id
_entity.type
_entity.pdbx_description
1 polymer ?
#
loop_
_entity_poly.entity_id
_entity_poly.type
_entity_poly.pdbx_seq_one_letter_code
_entity_poly.pdbx_strand_id
1 'polypeptide(L)'
;NALPYQASGSKILEQIADQMQNKKIPMVVDLTDEGDHEEPVRLAITMKSNRVNPEDLMNHLYASTDLQKTYRTNMNLISLKGSPKVFSLVELLKEWLTFRKTTVTRKLEHRLDQVNDRLHIVEGLLIVYLDLDKVIKTIRESDEPKKDLIRYFKISEIQANAILEIKLRQLAKLEHVKLEEEKASLIDEQKEIETILGSSSRLKTLIKKELLEIKAEYG
;
A
#
# COMPACT_ATOMS: atom_id res chain seq x y z
N ASN A 1 25.73 2.92 -21.34
CA ASN A 1 25.38 1.53 -21.05
C ASN A 1 23.85 1.28 -20.99
N ALA A 2 23.03 2.29 -21.19
CA ALA A 2 21.57 2.15 -21.25
C ALA A 2 21.00 2.98 -22.40
N LEU A 3 19.97 2.44 -23.07
CA LEU A 3 19.26 3.13 -24.13
C LEU A 3 17.82 3.40 -23.72
N PRO A 4 17.17 4.43 -24.29
CA PRO A 4 15.75 4.66 -24.11
C PRO A 4 14.91 3.46 -24.55
N TYR A 5 13.75 3.25 -23.93
CA TYR A 5 12.82 2.20 -24.33
C TYR A 5 12.52 2.26 -25.84
N GLN A 6 12.54 1.11 -26.50
CA GLN A 6 12.39 0.97 -27.97
C GLN A 6 13.45 1.75 -28.81
N ALA A 7 14.63 2.02 -28.25
CA ALA A 7 15.77 2.50 -29.02
C ALA A 7 16.65 1.31 -29.43
N SER A 8 17.10 1.28 -30.68
CA SER A 8 18.02 0.25 -31.19
C SER A 8 19.45 0.79 -31.16
N GLY A 9 20.36 -0.02 -30.57
CA GLY A 9 21.81 0.31 -30.56
C GLY A 9 22.36 0.52 -31.97
N SER A 10 22.03 -0.38 -32.91
CA SER A 10 22.46 -0.31 -34.29
C SER A 10 21.99 0.98 -34.97
N LYS A 11 20.73 1.40 -34.74
CA LYS A 11 20.20 2.64 -35.30
C LYS A 11 20.92 3.88 -34.74
N ILE A 12 21.26 3.88 -33.46
CA ILE A 12 22.01 4.98 -32.84
C ILE A 12 23.44 5.05 -33.39
N LEU A 13 24.09 3.88 -33.57
CA LEU A 13 25.38 3.80 -34.21
C LEU A 13 25.36 4.40 -35.61
N GLU A 14 24.38 4.04 -36.42
CA GLU A 14 24.15 4.59 -37.76
C GLU A 14 23.95 6.11 -37.72
N GLN A 15 23.15 6.64 -36.84
CA GLN A 15 22.94 8.07 -36.65
C GLN A 15 24.22 8.83 -36.28
N ILE A 16 25.05 8.24 -35.40
CA ILE A 16 26.34 8.84 -35.02
C ILE A 16 27.32 8.76 -36.17
N ALA A 17 27.41 7.61 -36.88
CA ALA A 17 28.24 7.42 -38.03
C ALA A 17 27.92 8.42 -39.14
N ASP A 18 26.67 8.66 -39.45
CA ASP A 18 26.21 9.68 -40.40
C ASP A 18 26.68 11.08 -40.01
N GLN A 19 26.65 11.42 -38.74
CA GLN A 19 27.14 12.70 -38.24
C GLN A 19 28.67 12.82 -38.38
N MET A 20 29.42 11.73 -38.18
CA MET A 20 30.85 11.68 -38.38
C MET A 20 31.18 11.90 -39.89
N GLN A 21 30.50 11.18 -40.79
CA GLN A 21 30.68 11.32 -42.26
C GLN A 21 30.37 12.74 -42.72
N ASN A 22 29.30 13.32 -42.21
CA ASN A 22 28.91 14.70 -42.53
C ASN A 22 29.74 15.77 -41.81
N LYS A 23 30.78 15.37 -41.06
CA LYS A 23 31.69 16.26 -40.29
C LYS A 23 30.99 17.15 -39.27
N LYS A 24 29.84 16.74 -38.78
CA LYS A 24 29.08 17.46 -37.73
C LYS A 24 29.70 17.29 -36.35
N ILE A 25 30.39 16.16 -36.12
CA ILE A 25 31.11 15.84 -34.89
C ILE A 25 32.56 15.50 -35.15
N PRO A 26 33.40 16.49 -35.60
CA PRO A 26 34.77 16.25 -35.99
C PRO A 26 35.72 15.86 -34.85
N MET A 27 35.22 15.92 -33.60
CA MET A 27 35.95 15.51 -32.41
C MET A 27 35.88 13.98 -32.16
N VAL A 28 34.99 13.26 -32.84
CA VAL A 28 34.87 11.79 -32.75
C VAL A 28 35.73 11.16 -33.84
N VAL A 29 36.56 10.18 -33.49
CA VAL A 29 37.44 9.45 -34.40
C VAL A 29 36.91 8.09 -34.72
N ASP A 30 36.38 7.39 -33.72
CA ASP A 30 35.93 6.02 -33.85
C ASP A 30 34.72 5.74 -33.03
N LEU A 31 33.94 4.75 -33.47
CA LEU A 31 32.67 4.33 -32.87
C LEU A 31 32.60 2.81 -32.93
N THR A 32 32.60 2.15 -31.80
CA THR A 32 32.52 0.69 -31.66
C THR A 32 31.35 0.23 -30.82
N ASP A 33 30.76 -0.87 -31.23
CA ASP A 33 29.80 -1.61 -30.40
C ASP A 33 30.58 -2.69 -29.62
N GLU A 34 30.69 -2.48 -28.33
CA GLU A 34 31.32 -3.43 -27.39
C GLU A 34 30.31 -4.23 -26.59
N GLY A 35 29.04 -4.26 -27.04
CA GLY A 35 27.99 -5.03 -26.36
C GLY A 35 28.30 -6.51 -26.37
N ASP A 36 28.13 -7.16 -25.23
CA ASP A 36 28.25 -8.59 -25.04
C ASP A 36 26.98 -9.16 -24.34
N HIS A 37 27.02 -10.43 -23.93
CA HIS A 37 25.89 -11.09 -23.26
C HIS A 37 25.68 -10.61 -21.81
N GLU A 38 26.71 -10.03 -21.16
CA GLU A 38 26.61 -9.46 -19.82
C GLU A 38 26.19 -7.98 -19.88
N GLU A 39 26.76 -7.22 -20.82
CA GLU A 39 26.41 -5.81 -21.08
C GLU A 39 25.91 -5.64 -22.53
N PRO A 40 24.64 -5.96 -22.83
CA PRO A 40 24.12 -5.96 -24.21
C PRO A 40 24.13 -4.60 -24.89
N VAL A 41 24.29 -3.53 -24.12
CA VAL A 41 24.31 -2.16 -24.60
C VAL A 41 25.58 -1.47 -24.13
N ARG A 42 26.63 -1.49 -24.96
CA ARG A 42 27.87 -0.80 -24.68
C ARG A 42 28.45 -0.15 -25.98
N LEU A 43 28.14 1.12 -26.16
CA LEU A 43 28.68 1.89 -27.28
C LEU A 43 29.92 2.68 -26.81
N ALA A 44 31.06 2.40 -27.40
CA ALA A 44 32.31 3.11 -27.14
C ALA A 44 32.54 4.18 -28.20
N ILE A 45 32.75 5.42 -27.77
CA ILE A 45 33.00 6.57 -28.63
C ILE A 45 34.40 7.08 -28.34
N THR A 46 35.31 6.99 -29.33
CA THR A 46 36.69 7.44 -29.20
C THR A 46 36.83 8.90 -29.68
N MET A 47 37.30 9.76 -28.78
CA MET A 47 37.52 11.15 -29.05
C MET A 47 38.94 11.42 -29.58
N LYS A 48 39.09 12.42 -30.45
CA LYS A 48 40.37 12.82 -31.06
C LYS A 48 41.39 13.35 -30.05
N SER A 49 40.94 13.91 -28.93
CA SER A 49 41.81 14.53 -27.93
C SER A 49 41.13 14.56 -26.56
N ASN A 50 41.92 14.37 -25.50
CA ASN A 50 41.50 14.52 -24.12
C ASN A 50 41.12 15.98 -23.74
N ARG A 51 41.30 16.95 -24.65
CA ARG A 51 40.90 18.35 -24.45
C ARG A 51 39.42 18.58 -24.81
N VAL A 52 38.79 17.65 -25.49
CA VAL A 52 37.37 17.74 -25.83
C VAL A 52 36.57 17.42 -24.56
N ASN A 53 35.61 18.28 -24.22
CA ASN A 53 34.70 18.03 -23.09
C ASN A 53 33.73 16.94 -23.49
N PRO A 54 33.68 15.77 -22.75
CA PRO A 54 32.77 14.70 -23.05
C PRO A 54 31.28 15.09 -22.85
N GLU A 55 30.99 16.00 -21.91
CA GLU A 55 29.63 16.45 -21.62
C GLU A 55 29.02 17.23 -22.80
N ASP A 56 29.81 18.08 -23.47
CA ASP A 56 29.35 18.85 -24.63
C ASP A 56 29.02 17.92 -25.80
N LEU A 57 29.85 16.90 -26.03
CA LEU A 57 29.58 15.87 -27.03
C LEU A 57 28.30 15.09 -26.68
N MET A 58 28.14 14.66 -25.43
CA MET A 58 26.96 13.92 -25.01
C MET A 58 25.69 14.76 -25.12
N ASN A 59 25.72 16.03 -24.77
CA ASN A 59 24.59 16.96 -24.94
C ASN A 59 24.19 17.11 -26.40
N HIS A 60 25.20 17.20 -27.30
CA HIS A 60 24.94 17.23 -28.73
C HIS A 60 24.31 15.94 -29.24
N LEU A 61 24.81 14.78 -28.80
CA LEU A 61 24.28 13.47 -29.18
C LEU A 61 22.87 13.25 -28.63
N TYR A 62 22.56 13.67 -27.41
CA TYR A 62 21.21 13.64 -26.86
C TYR A 62 20.20 14.47 -27.67
N ALA A 63 20.64 15.63 -28.16
CA ALA A 63 19.78 16.48 -28.96
C ALA A 63 19.60 16.01 -30.41
N SER A 64 20.57 15.24 -30.96
CA SER A 64 20.64 14.92 -32.39
C SER A 64 20.43 13.44 -32.75
N THR A 65 20.31 12.56 -31.75
CA THR A 65 20.15 11.12 -31.95
C THR A 65 19.01 10.53 -31.06
N ASP A 66 18.69 9.25 -31.29
CA ASP A 66 17.76 8.51 -30.47
C ASP A 66 18.30 8.12 -29.05
N LEU A 67 19.49 8.66 -28.66
CA LEU A 67 20.02 8.49 -27.28
C LEU A 67 19.13 9.13 -26.21
N GLN A 68 18.40 10.16 -26.59
CA GLN A 68 17.35 10.74 -25.74
C GLN A 68 16.03 10.80 -26.51
N LYS A 69 14.96 10.28 -25.92
CA LYS A 69 13.61 10.31 -26.49
C LYS A 69 12.65 11.01 -25.59
N THR A 70 11.75 11.78 -26.18
CA THR A 70 10.63 12.41 -25.48
C THR A 70 9.36 11.59 -25.70
N TYR A 71 8.74 11.16 -24.62
CA TYR A 71 7.48 10.45 -24.66
C TYR A 71 6.35 11.38 -24.26
N ARG A 72 5.36 11.49 -25.15
CA ARG A 72 4.13 12.26 -24.81
C ARG A 72 3.22 11.40 -23.95
N THR A 73 2.94 11.86 -22.75
CA THR A 73 1.99 11.20 -21.84
C THR A 73 0.74 12.07 -21.69
N ASN A 74 -0.42 11.49 -21.99
CA ASN A 74 -1.71 12.12 -21.76
C ASN A 74 -2.42 11.42 -20.60
N MET A 75 -2.46 12.07 -19.44
CA MET A 75 -3.09 11.56 -18.22
C MET A 75 -4.56 11.96 -18.17
N ASN A 76 -5.36 11.41 -19.09
CA ASN A 76 -6.81 11.60 -19.11
C ASN A 76 -7.48 10.55 -18.23
N LEU A 77 -7.93 10.95 -17.06
CA LEU A 77 -8.47 10.07 -16.01
C LEU A 77 -9.78 10.65 -15.46
N ILE A 78 -10.56 9.79 -14.81
CA ILE A 78 -11.76 10.21 -14.10
C ILE A 78 -11.34 10.76 -12.73
N SER A 79 -11.70 12.03 -12.47
CA SER A 79 -11.44 12.70 -11.19
C SER A 79 -12.29 12.11 -10.06
N LEU A 80 -11.96 12.40 -8.81
CA LEU A 80 -12.78 12.01 -7.65
C LEU A 80 -14.21 12.58 -7.70
N LYS A 81 -14.44 13.58 -8.53
CA LYS A 81 -15.79 14.15 -8.78
C LYS A 81 -16.59 13.36 -9.83
N GLY A 82 -16.01 12.30 -10.40
CA GLY A 82 -16.67 11.48 -11.42
C GLY A 82 -16.62 12.06 -12.83
N SER A 83 -15.90 13.16 -13.07
CA SER A 83 -15.74 13.76 -14.40
C SER A 83 -14.38 13.45 -15.02
N PRO A 84 -14.29 13.21 -16.36
CA PRO A 84 -13.02 13.06 -17.04
C PRO A 84 -12.24 14.39 -17.03
N LYS A 85 -10.95 14.33 -16.73
CA LYS A 85 -10.04 15.46 -16.69
C LYS A 85 -8.66 15.04 -17.14
N VAL A 86 -7.96 15.94 -17.84
CA VAL A 86 -6.53 15.78 -18.12
C VAL A 86 -5.77 16.34 -16.91
N PHE A 87 -4.91 15.50 -16.33
CA PHE A 87 -4.13 15.83 -15.15
C PHE A 87 -2.67 16.11 -15.50
N SER A 88 -2.07 17.05 -14.80
CA SER A 88 -0.62 17.04 -14.62
C SER A 88 -0.22 15.94 -13.61
N LEU A 89 1.03 15.46 -13.65
CA LEU A 89 1.51 14.44 -12.72
C LEU A 89 1.30 14.86 -11.25
N VAL A 90 1.60 16.13 -10.93
CA VAL A 90 1.47 16.65 -9.56
C VAL A 90 0.01 16.70 -9.11
N GLU A 91 -0.91 17.13 -9.98
CA GLU A 91 -2.34 17.13 -9.67
C GLU A 91 -2.87 15.72 -9.44
N LEU A 92 -2.48 14.77 -10.30
CA LEU A 92 -2.86 13.37 -10.19
C LEU A 92 -2.40 12.77 -8.85
N LEU A 93 -1.14 12.99 -8.48
CA LEU A 93 -0.61 12.51 -7.21
C LEU A 93 -1.31 13.13 -6.00
N LYS A 94 -1.66 14.41 -6.04
CA LYS A 94 -2.43 15.08 -4.97
C LYS A 94 -3.83 14.47 -4.84
N GLU A 95 -4.51 14.24 -5.95
CA GLU A 95 -5.85 13.66 -5.95
C GLU A 95 -5.81 12.19 -5.49
N TRP A 96 -4.80 11.43 -5.91
CA TRP A 96 -4.57 10.08 -5.44
C TRP A 96 -4.31 10.02 -3.93
N LEU A 97 -3.50 10.94 -3.38
CA LEU A 97 -3.27 11.01 -1.92
C LEU A 97 -4.57 11.32 -1.17
N THR A 98 -5.42 12.15 -1.72
CA THR A 98 -6.74 12.45 -1.14
C THR A 98 -7.62 11.20 -1.12
N PHE A 99 -7.68 10.48 -2.24
CA PHE A 99 -8.38 9.20 -2.35
C PHE A 99 -7.82 8.17 -1.35
N ARG A 100 -6.49 8.01 -1.30
CA ARG A 100 -5.84 7.06 -0.39
C ARG A 100 -6.15 7.36 1.07
N LYS A 101 -6.11 8.63 1.46
CA LYS A 101 -6.47 9.08 2.81
C LYS A 101 -7.90 8.66 3.16
N THR A 102 -8.86 8.95 2.29
CA THR A 102 -10.27 8.59 2.51
C THR A 102 -10.45 7.07 2.60
N THR A 103 -9.78 6.31 1.73
CA THR A 103 -9.88 4.85 1.71
C THR A 103 -9.29 4.23 2.99
N VAL A 104 -8.12 4.70 3.45
CA VAL A 104 -7.51 4.20 4.69
C VAL A 104 -8.36 4.58 5.91
N THR A 105 -8.90 5.79 5.95
CA THR A 105 -9.83 6.20 7.02
C THR A 105 -11.04 5.26 7.09
N ARG A 106 -11.73 5.03 5.97
CA ARG A 106 -12.89 4.11 5.93
C ARG A 106 -12.52 2.67 6.30
N LYS A 107 -11.34 2.20 5.91
CA LYS A 107 -10.82 0.88 6.29
C LYS A 107 -10.65 0.78 7.82
N LEU A 108 -10.08 1.82 8.44
CA LEU A 108 -9.86 1.87 9.88
C LEU A 108 -11.18 1.99 10.65
N GLU A 109 -12.11 2.83 10.19
CA GLU A 109 -13.46 2.96 10.78
C GLU A 109 -14.18 1.62 10.76
N HIS A 110 -14.23 0.94 9.62
CA HIS A 110 -14.85 -0.38 9.52
C HIS A 110 -14.17 -1.42 10.42
N ARG A 111 -12.84 -1.39 10.53
CA ARG A 111 -12.13 -2.28 11.45
C ARG A 111 -12.44 -1.96 12.91
N LEU A 112 -12.56 -0.69 13.26
CA LEU A 112 -12.95 -0.25 14.59
C LEU A 112 -14.34 -0.76 14.97
N ASP A 113 -15.32 -0.68 14.06
CA ASP A 113 -16.65 -1.22 14.26
C ASP A 113 -16.60 -2.75 14.54
N GLN A 114 -15.83 -3.50 13.74
CA GLN A 114 -15.65 -4.93 13.96
C GLN A 114 -15.00 -5.26 15.33
N VAL A 115 -13.99 -4.47 15.72
CA VAL A 115 -13.33 -4.63 17.03
C VAL A 115 -14.30 -4.33 18.16
N ASN A 116 -15.10 -3.28 18.05
CA ASN A 116 -16.10 -2.91 19.04
C ASN A 116 -17.19 -3.97 19.18
N ASP A 117 -17.71 -4.48 18.06
CA ASP A 117 -18.72 -5.56 18.05
C ASP A 117 -18.16 -6.82 18.71
N ARG A 118 -16.92 -7.20 18.39
CA ARG A 118 -16.28 -8.37 18.97
C ARG A 118 -16.00 -8.19 20.47
N LEU A 119 -15.49 -7.01 20.85
CA LEU A 119 -15.23 -6.66 22.25
C LEU A 119 -16.52 -6.73 23.08
N HIS A 120 -17.63 -6.20 22.55
CA HIS A 120 -18.93 -6.26 23.19
C HIS A 120 -19.36 -7.72 23.46
N ILE A 121 -19.18 -8.61 22.49
CA ILE A 121 -19.49 -10.04 22.67
C ILE A 121 -18.57 -10.68 23.71
N VAL A 122 -17.26 -10.46 23.63
CA VAL A 122 -16.26 -11.02 24.56
C VAL A 122 -16.54 -10.58 26.00
N GLU A 123 -16.92 -9.31 26.19
CA GLU A 123 -17.33 -8.81 27.52
C GLU A 123 -18.56 -9.54 28.08
N GLY A 124 -19.56 -9.79 27.26
CA GLY A 124 -20.72 -10.58 27.66
C GLY A 124 -20.37 -12.02 28.03
N LEU A 125 -19.49 -12.65 27.28
CA LEU A 125 -18.98 -13.99 27.55
C LEU A 125 -18.21 -14.04 28.87
N LEU A 126 -17.37 -13.08 29.18
CA LEU A 126 -16.64 -13.01 30.45
C LEU A 126 -17.55 -12.85 31.64
N ILE A 127 -18.66 -12.10 31.53
CA ILE A 127 -19.67 -12.00 32.61
C ILE A 127 -20.26 -13.37 32.95
N VAL A 128 -20.53 -14.19 31.93
CA VAL A 128 -21.05 -15.55 32.10
C VAL A 128 -20.08 -16.47 32.81
N TYR A 129 -18.78 -16.35 32.52
CA TYR A 129 -17.75 -17.17 33.17
C TYR A 129 -17.64 -16.90 34.68
N LEU A 130 -18.04 -15.72 35.17
CA LEU A 130 -18.03 -15.39 36.61
C LEU A 130 -19.11 -16.11 37.38
N ASP A 131 -20.24 -16.49 36.75
CA ASP A 131 -21.37 -17.16 37.40
C ASP A 131 -22.01 -18.21 36.47
N LEU A 132 -21.20 -19.15 36.05
CA LEU A 132 -21.57 -20.17 35.04
C LEU A 132 -22.72 -21.04 35.52
N ASP A 133 -22.74 -21.43 36.82
CA ASP A 133 -23.78 -22.28 37.40
C ASP A 133 -25.13 -21.59 37.32
N LYS A 134 -25.21 -20.30 37.58
CA LYS A 134 -26.44 -19.52 37.51
C LYS A 134 -26.92 -19.38 36.04
N VAL A 135 -26.02 -19.22 35.11
CA VAL A 135 -26.34 -19.17 33.67
C VAL A 135 -26.95 -20.50 33.23
N ILE A 136 -26.32 -21.63 33.57
CA ILE A 136 -26.80 -22.97 33.22
C ILE A 136 -28.18 -23.22 33.86
N LYS A 137 -28.34 -22.83 35.13
CA LYS A 137 -29.60 -22.95 35.83
C LYS A 137 -30.70 -22.12 35.15
N THR A 138 -30.41 -20.86 34.82
CA THR A 138 -31.39 -20.00 34.15
C THR A 138 -31.79 -20.57 32.78
N ILE A 139 -30.85 -21.11 32.00
CA ILE A 139 -31.15 -21.70 30.68
C ILE A 139 -32.03 -22.96 30.82
N ARG A 140 -31.85 -23.76 31.89
CA ARG A 140 -32.58 -25.02 32.08
C ARG A 140 -33.96 -24.84 32.69
N GLU A 141 -34.14 -23.85 33.56
CA GLU A 141 -35.36 -23.67 34.36
C GLU A 141 -36.29 -22.58 33.79
N SER A 142 -35.84 -21.75 32.88
CA SER A 142 -36.60 -20.65 32.31
C SER A 142 -37.35 -21.04 31.03
N ASP A 143 -38.60 -20.59 30.92
CA ASP A 143 -39.39 -20.68 29.69
C ASP A 143 -38.90 -19.67 28.62
N GLU A 144 -38.28 -18.56 29.05
CA GLU A 144 -37.70 -17.51 28.17
C GLU A 144 -36.23 -17.18 28.53
N PRO A 145 -35.30 -18.11 28.31
CA PRO A 145 -33.89 -18.00 28.77
C PRO A 145 -33.21 -16.71 28.38
N LYS A 146 -33.47 -16.24 27.14
CA LYS A 146 -32.88 -15.00 26.62
C LYS A 146 -33.28 -13.77 27.44
N LYS A 147 -34.55 -13.61 27.74
CA LYS A 147 -35.04 -12.46 28.52
C LYS A 147 -34.52 -12.49 29.95
N ASP A 148 -34.49 -13.67 30.55
CA ASP A 148 -33.99 -13.82 31.90
C ASP A 148 -32.50 -13.60 32.02
N LEU A 149 -31.68 -14.05 31.04
CA LEU A 149 -30.25 -13.72 30.99
C LEU A 149 -30.01 -12.22 30.91
N ILE A 150 -30.73 -11.52 30.03
CA ILE A 150 -30.64 -10.05 29.91
C ILE A 150 -30.97 -9.37 31.24
N ARG A 151 -32.02 -9.82 31.90
CA ARG A 151 -32.49 -9.24 33.17
C ARG A 151 -31.51 -9.50 34.33
N TYR A 152 -31.03 -10.73 34.48
CA TYR A 152 -30.16 -11.11 35.60
C TYR A 152 -28.75 -10.62 35.48
N PHE A 153 -28.16 -10.67 34.27
CA PHE A 153 -26.79 -10.32 34.05
C PHE A 153 -26.61 -8.90 33.49
N LYS A 154 -27.70 -8.18 33.21
CA LYS A 154 -27.72 -6.83 32.62
C LYS A 154 -26.92 -6.74 31.32
N ILE A 155 -26.98 -7.77 30.51
CA ILE A 155 -26.31 -7.90 29.22
C ILE A 155 -27.23 -7.46 28.07
N SER A 156 -26.64 -7.16 26.92
CA SER A 156 -27.41 -6.85 25.72
C SER A 156 -28.02 -8.08 25.07
N GLU A 157 -28.97 -7.85 24.17
CA GLU A 157 -29.61 -8.93 23.39
C GLU A 157 -28.57 -9.68 22.53
N ILE A 158 -27.59 -8.96 21.96
CA ILE A 158 -26.50 -9.54 21.17
C ILE A 158 -25.64 -10.45 22.03
N GLN A 159 -25.27 -10.00 23.23
CA GLN A 159 -24.52 -10.80 24.19
C GLN A 159 -25.31 -12.04 24.65
N ALA A 160 -26.59 -11.89 24.92
CA ALA A 160 -27.44 -13.02 25.32
C ALA A 160 -27.53 -14.08 24.20
N ASN A 161 -27.67 -13.68 22.95
CA ASN A 161 -27.65 -14.62 21.82
C ASN A 161 -26.29 -15.34 21.72
N ALA A 162 -25.19 -14.61 21.81
CA ALA A 162 -23.85 -15.19 21.78
C ALA A 162 -23.64 -16.21 22.91
N ILE A 163 -24.19 -15.95 24.12
CA ILE A 163 -24.13 -16.86 25.26
C ILE A 163 -24.92 -18.14 24.98
N LEU A 164 -26.10 -18.03 24.42
CA LEU A 164 -26.96 -19.19 24.12
C LEU A 164 -26.36 -20.08 23.01
N GLU A 165 -25.53 -19.53 22.16
CA GLU A 165 -24.81 -20.26 21.09
C GLU A 165 -23.51 -20.91 21.55
N ILE A 166 -23.07 -20.70 22.81
CA ILE A 166 -21.81 -21.27 23.32
C ILE A 166 -21.88 -22.81 23.31
N LYS A 167 -20.84 -23.41 22.71
CA LYS A 167 -20.68 -24.88 22.79
C LYS A 167 -20.14 -25.27 24.15
N LEU A 168 -20.67 -26.37 24.74
CA LEU A 168 -20.27 -26.88 26.06
C LEU A 168 -18.76 -27.03 26.25
N ARG A 169 -18.02 -27.39 25.20
CA ARG A 169 -16.55 -27.48 25.24
C ARG A 169 -15.86 -26.15 25.51
N GLN A 170 -16.49 -25.03 25.16
CA GLN A 170 -15.95 -23.67 25.33
C GLN A 170 -16.13 -23.16 26.77
N LEU A 171 -16.83 -23.88 27.62
CA LEU A 171 -17.02 -23.55 29.04
C LEU A 171 -15.85 -24.00 29.93
N ALA A 172 -14.78 -24.56 29.34
CA ALA A 172 -13.59 -24.97 30.08
C ALA A 172 -12.76 -23.77 30.55
N LYS A 173 -12.08 -23.91 31.71
CA LYS A 173 -11.24 -22.84 32.31
C LYS A 173 -10.19 -22.27 31.33
N LEU A 174 -9.68 -23.08 30.40
CA LEU A 174 -8.69 -22.66 29.43
C LEU A 174 -9.26 -21.61 28.46
N GLU A 175 -10.54 -21.67 28.16
CA GLU A 175 -11.19 -20.70 27.27
C GLU A 175 -11.41 -19.35 27.96
N HIS A 176 -11.61 -19.31 29.28
CA HIS A 176 -11.67 -18.04 30.02
C HIS A 176 -10.38 -17.23 29.87
N VAL A 177 -9.22 -17.84 30.04
CA VAL A 177 -7.91 -17.17 29.87
C VAL A 177 -7.75 -16.63 28.46
N LYS A 178 -8.13 -17.42 27.44
CA LYS A 178 -8.09 -16.98 26.06
C LYS A 178 -9.00 -15.77 25.78
N LEU A 179 -10.17 -15.73 26.40
CA LEU A 179 -11.10 -14.60 26.25
C LEU A 179 -10.57 -13.33 26.92
N GLU A 180 -9.86 -13.46 28.05
CA GLU A 180 -9.19 -12.33 28.69
C GLU A 180 -8.03 -11.79 27.83
N GLU A 181 -7.22 -12.69 27.26
CA GLU A 181 -6.15 -12.32 26.32
C GLU A 181 -6.73 -11.68 25.05
N GLU A 182 -7.80 -12.23 24.50
CA GLU A 182 -8.50 -11.65 23.35
C GLU A 182 -9.05 -10.26 23.68
N LYS A 183 -9.67 -10.09 24.85
CA LYS A 183 -10.17 -8.79 25.31
C LYS A 183 -9.05 -7.75 25.39
N ALA A 184 -7.92 -8.11 25.99
CA ALA A 184 -6.77 -7.22 26.11
C ALA A 184 -6.25 -6.81 24.73
N SER A 185 -6.09 -7.77 23.82
CA SER A 185 -5.65 -7.52 22.44
C SER A 185 -6.61 -6.61 21.66
N LEU A 186 -7.93 -6.82 21.80
CA LEU A 186 -8.93 -5.99 21.15
C LEU A 186 -8.96 -4.56 21.69
N ILE A 187 -8.76 -4.38 23.01
CA ILE A 187 -8.66 -3.04 23.62
C ILE A 187 -7.43 -2.30 23.12
N ASP A 188 -6.32 -2.98 22.97
CA ASP A 188 -5.09 -2.35 22.46
C ASP A 188 -5.23 -1.97 20.99
N GLU A 189 -5.82 -2.87 20.17
CA GLU A 189 -6.15 -2.58 18.76
C GLU A 189 -7.13 -1.40 18.63
N GLN A 190 -8.18 -1.37 19.45
CA GLN A 190 -9.15 -0.26 19.51
C GLN A 190 -8.44 1.07 19.76
N LYS A 191 -7.61 1.16 20.80
CA LYS A 191 -6.87 2.36 21.17
C LYS A 191 -5.92 2.81 20.07
N GLU A 192 -5.24 1.87 19.40
CA GLU A 192 -4.35 2.16 18.29
C GLU A 192 -5.12 2.80 17.13
N ILE A 193 -6.24 2.19 16.72
CA ILE A 193 -7.07 2.69 15.62
C ILE A 193 -7.65 4.06 15.96
N GLU A 194 -8.23 4.24 17.16
CA GLU A 194 -8.77 5.52 17.61
C GLU A 194 -7.69 6.62 17.64
N THR A 195 -6.48 6.27 18.08
CA THR A 195 -5.34 7.18 18.10
C THR A 195 -4.92 7.62 16.69
N ILE A 196 -4.99 6.72 15.71
CA ILE A 196 -4.69 7.03 14.32
C ILE A 196 -5.79 7.89 13.70
N LEU A 197 -7.05 7.53 13.91
CA LEU A 197 -8.22 8.25 13.40
C LEU A 197 -8.33 9.66 14.01
N GLY A 198 -7.98 9.80 15.29
CA GLY A 198 -7.99 11.09 15.99
C GLY A 198 -6.92 12.08 15.55
N SER A 199 -5.93 11.66 14.73
CA SER A 199 -4.82 12.53 14.32
C SER A 199 -4.49 12.43 12.83
N SER A 200 -4.73 13.53 12.11
CA SER A 200 -4.35 13.64 10.69
C SER A 200 -2.86 13.42 10.44
N SER A 201 -1.99 13.74 11.41
CA SER A 201 -0.55 13.50 11.31
C SER A 201 -0.23 12.00 11.39
N ARG A 202 -0.84 11.28 12.32
CA ARG A 202 -0.65 9.83 12.48
C ARG A 202 -1.16 9.06 11.28
N LEU A 203 -2.32 9.45 10.74
CA LEU A 203 -2.86 8.86 9.52
C LEU A 203 -1.90 9.04 8.32
N LYS A 204 -1.30 10.24 8.17
CA LYS A 204 -0.28 10.48 7.15
C LYS A 204 0.98 9.62 7.36
N THR A 205 1.39 9.45 8.61
CA THR A 205 2.55 8.60 8.96
C THR A 205 2.29 7.14 8.61
N LEU A 206 1.08 6.63 8.90
CA LEU A 206 0.67 5.29 8.51
C LEU A 206 0.71 5.11 6.98
N ILE A 207 0.10 6.02 6.23
CA ILE A 207 0.12 5.98 4.76
C ILE A 207 1.56 6.03 4.22
N LYS A 208 2.42 6.88 4.82
CA LYS A 208 3.83 6.95 4.43
C LYS A 208 4.56 5.62 4.68
N LYS A 209 4.28 4.94 5.80
CA LYS A 209 4.86 3.63 6.10
C LYS A 209 4.44 2.59 5.07
N GLU A 210 3.15 2.49 4.76
CA GLU A 210 2.64 1.59 3.71
C GLU A 210 3.29 1.85 2.34
N LEU A 211 3.49 3.12 1.97
CA LEU A 211 4.17 3.49 0.72
C LEU A 211 5.65 3.12 0.71
N LEU A 212 6.34 3.21 1.84
CA LEU A 212 7.73 2.80 1.95
C LEU A 212 7.91 1.29 1.85
N GLU A 213 6.96 0.51 2.38
CA GLU A 213 6.92 -0.95 2.22
C GLU A 213 6.74 -1.33 0.74
N ILE A 214 5.79 -0.70 0.04
CA ILE A 214 5.59 -0.90 -1.41
C ILE A 214 6.86 -0.50 -2.19
N LYS A 215 7.51 0.61 -1.81
CA LYS A 215 8.77 1.02 -2.45
C LYS A 215 9.90 0.00 -2.23
N ALA A 216 9.96 -0.64 -1.08
CA ALA A 216 10.99 -1.66 -0.81
C ALA A 216 10.77 -2.93 -1.63
N GLU A 217 9.52 -3.25 -1.97
CA GLU A 217 9.15 -4.46 -2.74
C GLU A 217 9.24 -4.23 -4.27
N TYR A 218 8.84 -3.05 -4.75
CA TYR A 218 8.66 -2.77 -6.19
C TYR A 218 9.50 -1.58 -6.70
N GLY A 219 10.27 -0.90 -5.87
CA GLY A 219 11.01 0.34 -6.21
C GLY A 219 12.46 0.15 -6.63
#